data_b575c5914eab6739cbbc8ea061613cf4
#
_entry.id   b575c5914eab6739cbbc8ea061613cf4
#
_cell.length_a   1.000
_cell.length_b   1.000
_cell.length_c   1.000
_cell.angle_alpha   90.00
_cell.angle_beta   90.00
_cell.angle_gamma   90.00
#
_symmetry.space_group_name_H-M   'P 1'
#
loop_
_entity.id
_entity.type
_entity.pdbx_description
1 polymer ?
#
loop_
_entity_poly.entity_id
_entity_poly.type
_entity_poly.pdbx_seq_one_letter_code
_entity_poly.pdbx_strand_id
1 'polypeptide(L)'
;FSPVLIEHSIFLCYTLFIQDMKVIIMSKTCAIILAAGEGVRMKSNLPKALLQVLFKPMLTWVTDAVKKNSVSDICIVAGYKADKISEYIKDEWEIAIQNERLGTGHAVKCALDFLHRHKESQVLIVSGDVPFVDSDTINESLNTHLLQHNSVTVISAVLCDPLGYGRIIRDDNNCIEKIVEEKDATASEKEIQEINSGAYWFSAAALIDSLSKLTNDNAKGEYYLTDTIEIIKKAGKKVGVHVAKGEEIALGANTRIQLNK
;
A
#
# COMPACT_ATOMS: atom_id res chain seq x y z
N PHE A 1 -30.38 -36.06 -8.98
CA PHE A 1 -29.35 -35.64 -8.01
C PHE A 1 -29.78 -36.14 -6.63
N SER A 2 -28.87 -36.87 -5.93
CA SER A 2 -29.17 -37.42 -4.60
C SER A 2 -29.22 -36.28 -3.56
N PRO A 3 -30.24 -36.22 -2.67
CA PRO A 3 -30.34 -35.22 -1.60
C PRO A 3 -29.09 -35.15 -0.72
N VAL A 4 -28.42 -36.25 -0.51
CA VAL A 4 -27.19 -36.39 0.30
C VAL A 4 -26.01 -35.59 -0.30
N LEU A 5 -25.91 -35.50 -1.64
CA LEU A 5 -24.86 -34.70 -2.29
C LEU A 5 -25.09 -33.19 -2.13
N ILE A 6 -26.34 -32.76 -2.09
CA ILE A 6 -26.70 -31.34 -1.90
C ILE A 6 -26.41 -30.92 -0.44
N GLU A 7 -26.79 -31.73 0.54
CA GLU A 7 -26.51 -31.47 1.95
C GLU A 7 -25.01 -31.41 2.24
N HIS A 8 -24.22 -32.33 1.65
CA HIS A 8 -22.76 -32.33 1.82
C HIS A 8 -22.12 -31.10 1.19
N SER A 9 -22.59 -30.62 0.03
CA SER A 9 -22.12 -29.41 -0.64
C SER A 9 -22.46 -28.16 0.17
N ILE A 10 -23.67 -28.08 0.74
CA ILE A 10 -24.11 -26.95 1.60
C ILE A 10 -23.27 -26.91 2.88
N PHE A 11 -23.07 -28.07 3.53
CA PHE A 11 -22.27 -28.16 4.76
C PHE A 11 -20.81 -27.78 4.51
N LEU A 12 -20.21 -28.23 3.41
CA LEU A 12 -18.84 -27.85 3.02
C LEU A 12 -18.72 -26.34 2.75
N CYS A 13 -19.68 -25.78 2.02
CA CYS A 13 -19.73 -24.34 1.73
C CYS A 13 -19.88 -23.51 3.01
N TYR A 14 -20.73 -23.95 3.94
CA TYR A 14 -20.93 -23.30 5.24
C TYR A 14 -19.67 -23.38 6.14
N THR A 15 -18.99 -24.53 6.13
CA THR A 15 -17.75 -24.73 6.89
C THR A 15 -16.62 -23.85 6.35
N LEU A 16 -16.46 -23.76 5.01
CA LEU A 16 -15.50 -22.86 4.36
C LEU A 16 -15.82 -21.40 4.68
N PHE A 17 -17.08 -20.99 4.58
CA PHE A 17 -17.52 -19.65 4.91
C PHE A 17 -17.20 -19.26 6.36
N ILE A 18 -17.44 -20.16 7.34
CA ILE A 18 -17.08 -19.93 8.74
C ILE A 18 -15.57 -19.83 8.93
N GLN A 19 -14.80 -20.64 8.22
CA GLN A 19 -13.33 -20.62 8.28
C GLN A 19 -12.78 -19.31 7.72
N ASP A 20 -13.27 -18.84 6.59
CA ASP A 20 -12.93 -17.57 5.98
C ASP A 20 -13.29 -16.38 6.90
N MET A 21 -14.48 -16.40 7.49
CA MET A 21 -14.91 -15.39 8.48
C MET A 21 -13.99 -15.36 9.70
N LYS A 22 -13.55 -16.53 10.21
CA LYS A 22 -12.58 -16.59 11.32
C LYS A 22 -11.23 -16.00 10.95
N VAL A 23 -10.73 -16.26 9.75
CA VAL A 23 -9.47 -15.68 9.25
C VAL A 23 -9.54 -14.16 9.24
N ILE A 24 -10.63 -13.60 8.72
CA ILE A 24 -10.84 -12.15 8.68
C ILE A 24 -10.93 -11.56 10.09
N ILE A 25 -11.72 -12.14 10.98
CA ILE A 25 -11.98 -11.61 12.33
C ILE A 25 -10.74 -11.71 13.24
N MET A 26 -9.90 -12.75 13.08
CA MET A 26 -8.74 -12.99 13.95
C MET A 26 -7.44 -12.37 13.42
N SER A 27 -7.42 -11.82 12.22
CA SER A 27 -6.20 -11.24 11.65
C SER A 27 -5.87 -9.92 12.34
N LYS A 28 -4.69 -9.85 12.95
CA LYS A 28 -4.14 -8.59 13.47
C LYS A 28 -3.71 -7.72 12.28
N THR A 29 -4.03 -6.44 12.35
CA THR A 29 -3.67 -5.47 11.33
C THR A 29 -2.90 -4.30 11.93
N CYS A 30 -1.95 -3.75 11.18
CA CYS A 30 -1.28 -2.49 11.49
C CYS A 30 -1.05 -1.71 10.19
N ALA A 31 -0.59 -0.46 10.29
CA ALA A 31 -0.32 0.36 9.11
C ALA A 31 1.01 1.10 9.21
N ILE A 32 1.64 1.29 8.05
CA ILE A 32 2.77 2.21 7.86
C ILE A 32 2.32 3.27 6.85
N ILE A 33 2.34 4.55 7.27
CA ILE A 33 1.98 5.67 6.41
C ILE A 33 3.26 6.41 6.01
N LEU A 34 3.55 6.45 4.70
CA LEU A 34 4.75 7.08 4.18
C LEU A 34 4.52 8.58 4.00
N ALA A 35 5.14 9.38 4.85
CA ALA A 35 5.01 10.85 4.89
C ALA A 35 6.38 11.57 4.81
N ALA A 36 7.45 10.89 4.34
CA ALA A 36 8.80 11.43 4.31
C ALA A 36 9.08 12.37 3.14
N GLY A 37 8.18 12.46 2.16
CA GLY A 37 8.36 13.22 0.93
C GLY A 37 8.38 14.73 1.15
N GLU A 38 9.35 15.42 0.51
CA GLU A 38 9.50 16.88 0.57
C GLU A 38 8.41 17.64 -0.18
N GLY A 39 7.89 17.04 -1.28
CA GLY A 39 6.91 17.74 -2.13
C GLY A 39 7.46 19.01 -2.78
N VAL A 40 8.69 18.98 -3.30
CA VAL A 40 9.40 20.14 -3.90
C VAL A 40 8.52 20.93 -4.87
N ARG A 41 7.70 20.24 -5.66
CA ARG A 41 6.79 20.87 -6.64
C ARG A 41 5.66 21.68 -6.01
N MET A 42 5.39 21.48 -4.71
CA MET A 42 4.33 22.17 -3.98
C MET A 42 4.74 23.55 -3.50
N LYS A 43 6.06 23.86 -3.50
CA LYS A 43 6.61 25.15 -3.05
C LYS A 43 6.02 25.61 -1.70
N SER A 44 5.94 24.70 -0.73
CA SER A 44 5.36 24.94 0.60
C SER A 44 6.39 24.82 1.70
N ASN A 45 6.16 25.56 2.78
CA ASN A 45 6.94 25.44 4.02
C ASN A 45 6.43 24.30 4.93
N LEU A 46 5.39 23.57 4.53
CA LEU A 46 4.88 22.38 5.23
C LEU A 46 5.31 21.10 4.51
N PRO A 47 5.47 19.98 5.23
CA PRO A 47 5.57 18.67 4.62
C PRO A 47 4.38 18.41 3.69
N LYS A 48 4.59 17.70 2.58
CA LYS A 48 3.54 17.45 1.59
C LYS A 48 2.28 16.83 2.23
N ALA A 49 2.44 15.87 3.11
CA ALA A 49 1.34 15.19 3.81
C ALA A 49 0.49 16.11 4.71
N LEU A 50 1.02 17.26 5.14
CA LEU A 50 0.28 18.26 5.92
C LEU A 50 -0.39 19.34 5.08
N LEU A 51 -0.24 19.32 3.75
CA LEU A 51 -1.01 20.21 2.88
C LEU A 51 -2.48 19.82 2.90
N GLN A 52 -3.34 20.84 2.85
CA GLN A 52 -4.78 20.63 2.95
C GLN A 52 -5.41 20.32 1.59
N VAL A 53 -6.31 19.35 1.59
CA VAL A 53 -7.28 19.04 0.55
C VAL A 53 -8.65 19.13 1.19
N LEU A 54 -9.58 19.89 0.63
CA LEU A 54 -10.90 20.12 1.21
C LEU A 54 -10.84 20.51 2.71
N PHE A 55 -9.98 21.51 3.01
CA PHE A 55 -9.79 22.08 4.36
C PHE A 55 -9.22 21.13 5.44
N LYS A 56 -8.71 19.95 5.05
CA LYS A 56 -8.17 18.95 5.95
C LYS A 56 -6.83 18.44 5.43
N PRO A 57 -5.78 18.27 6.27
CA PRO A 57 -4.49 17.74 5.85
C PRO A 57 -4.62 16.37 5.18
N MET A 58 -3.86 16.12 4.12
CA MET A 58 -3.87 14.83 3.42
C MET A 58 -3.60 13.66 4.36
N LEU A 59 -2.64 13.81 5.28
CA LEU A 59 -2.35 12.80 6.29
C LEU A 59 -3.58 12.42 7.12
N THR A 60 -4.43 13.40 7.47
CA THR A 60 -5.65 13.13 8.25
C THR A 60 -6.70 12.36 7.44
N TRP A 61 -6.82 12.63 6.13
CA TRP A 61 -7.69 11.83 5.27
C TRP A 61 -7.27 10.37 5.27
N VAL A 62 -5.97 10.12 5.11
CA VAL A 62 -5.40 8.77 5.10
C VAL A 62 -5.58 8.08 6.46
N THR A 63 -5.22 8.75 7.57
CA THR A 63 -5.34 8.16 8.91
C THR A 63 -6.78 7.85 9.28
N ASP A 64 -7.74 8.71 8.90
CA ASP A 64 -9.15 8.46 9.14
C ASP A 64 -9.68 7.25 8.36
N ALA A 65 -9.28 7.10 7.08
CA ALA A 65 -9.62 5.94 6.28
C ALA A 65 -9.04 4.65 6.88
N VAL A 66 -7.79 4.68 7.34
CA VAL A 66 -7.11 3.56 8.01
C VAL A 66 -7.82 3.17 9.31
N LYS A 67 -8.12 4.14 10.18
CA LYS A 67 -8.81 3.91 11.46
C LYS A 67 -10.20 3.30 11.30
N LYS A 68 -10.97 3.70 10.30
CA LYS A 68 -12.30 3.13 10.00
C LYS A 68 -12.25 1.61 9.75
N ASN A 69 -11.10 1.08 9.38
CA ASN A 69 -10.87 -0.35 9.17
C ASN A 69 -10.34 -1.06 10.43
N SER A 70 -10.54 -0.48 11.62
CA SER A 70 -10.09 -1.03 12.90
C SER A 70 -8.57 -1.26 13.00
N VAL A 71 -7.80 -0.54 12.18
CA VAL A 71 -6.33 -0.53 12.26
C VAL A 71 -5.94 0.53 13.29
N SER A 72 -5.53 0.09 14.49
CA SER A 72 -5.17 0.97 15.62
C SER A 72 -3.67 1.26 15.70
N ASP A 73 -2.85 0.28 15.32
CA ASP A 73 -1.41 0.39 15.40
C ASP A 73 -0.87 1.01 14.10
N ILE A 74 -0.49 2.29 14.17
CA ILE A 74 -0.03 3.07 13.02
C ILE A 74 1.38 3.59 13.28
N CYS A 75 2.28 3.40 12.32
CA CYS A 75 3.59 4.05 12.27
C CYS A 75 3.64 5.02 11.10
N ILE A 76 3.99 6.28 11.36
CA ILE A 76 4.18 7.29 10.32
C ILE A 76 5.68 7.41 10.04
N VAL A 77 6.07 7.16 8.79
CA VAL A 77 7.45 7.39 8.36
C VAL A 77 7.58 8.84 7.91
N ALA A 78 8.21 9.65 8.75
CA ALA A 78 8.47 11.05 8.50
C ALA A 78 9.92 11.29 8.03
N GLY A 79 10.17 12.35 7.29
CA GLY A 79 11.49 12.71 6.79
C GLY A 79 11.64 14.22 6.71
N TYR A 80 11.32 14.83 5.57
CA TYR A 80 11.36 16.29 5.43
C TYR A 80 10.46 16.96 6.47
N LYS A 81 11.07 17.80 7.33
CA LYS A 81 10.38 18.50 8.44
C LYS A 81 9.58 17.54 9.33
N ALA A 82 10.21 16.45 9.73
CA ALA A 82 9.61 15.45 10.61
C ALA A 82 9.09 16.04 11.92
N ASP A 83 9.73 17.11 12.41
CA ASP A 83 9.29 17.92 13.56
C ASP A 83 7.84 18.41 13.39
N LYS A 84 7.48 18.88 12.21
CA LYS A 84 6.11 19.35 11.91
C LYS A 84 5.08 18.22 11.88
N ILE A 85 5.47 17.04 11.42
CA ILE A 85 4.59 15.85 11.46
C ILE A 85 4.42 15.41 12.91
N SER A 86 5.52 15.33 13.69
CA SER A 86 5.47 14.99 15.11
C SER A 86 4.58 15.96 15.92
N GLU A 87 4.77 17.26 15.72
CA GLU A 87 3.94 18.31 16.34
C GLU A 87 2.45 18.16 15.97
N TYR A 88 2.16 17.76 14.72
CA TYR A 88 0.80 17.62 14.24
C TYR A 88 0.09 16.41 14.85
N ILE A 89 0.74 15.24 14.91
CA ILE A 89 0.13 14.00 15.41
C ILE A 89 0.10 13.89 16.93
N LYS A 90 0.86 14.73 17.67
CA LYS A 90 0.83 14.84 19.14
C LYS A 90 0.93 13.49 19.86
N ASP A 91 1.88 12.65 19.45
CA ASP A 91 2.15 11.33 20.00
C ASP A 91 0.97 10.32 19.87
N GLU A 92 -0.01 10.61 19.01
CA GLU A 92 -1.12 9.68 18.75
C GLU A 92 -0.63 8.38 18.08
N TRP A 93 0.45 8.47 17.27
CA TRP A 93 1.03 7.34 16.55
C TRP A 93 2.54 7.32 16.66
N GLU A 94 3.11 6.14 16.40
CA GLU A 94 4.56 5.97 16.35
C GLU A 94 5.15 6.69 15.13
N ILE A 95 6.35 7.25 15.29
CA ILE A 95 7.11 7.88 14.21
C ILE A 95 8.40 7.12 13.98
N ALA A 96 8.65 6.76 12.70
CA ALA A 96 9.94 6.35 12.22
C ALA A 96 10.56 7.47 11.37
N ILE A 97 11.85 7.75 11.54
CA ILE A 97 12.51 8.86 10.85
C ILE A 97 13.32 8.34 9.67
N GLN A 98 13.00 8.83 8.47
CA GLN A 98 13.82 8.65 7.28
C GLN A 98 14.76 9.85 7.11
N ASN A 99 15.98 9.74 7.62
CA ASN A 99 16.98 10.81 7.53
C ASN A 99 17.47 11.04 6.10
N GLU A 100 17.67 9.95 5.34
CA GLU A 100 18.13 9.98 3.96
C GLU A 100 17.01 9.52 3.02
N ARG A 101 16.74 10.28 1.98
CA ARG A 101 15.66 9.99 1.02
C ARG A 101 16.14 9.02 -0.06
N LEU A 102 16.30 7.76 0.32
CA LEU A 102 16.79 6.68 -0.55
C LEU A 102 15.65 5.83 -1.15
N GLY A 103 14.45 6.37 -1.26
CA GLY A 103 13.30 5.72 -1.89
C GLY A 103 12.26 5.18 -0.90
N THR A 104 11.17 4.62 -1.44
CA THR A 104 9.99 4.15 -0.69
C THR A 104 10.30 2.87 0.11
N GLY A 105 11.09 1.96 -0.45
CA GLY A 105 11.55 0.77 0.27
C GLY A 105 12.45 1.13 1.46
N HIS A 106 13.32 2.14 1.30
CA HIS A 106 14.12 2.64 2.42
C HIS A 106 13.23 3.28 3.50
N ALA A 107 12.19 4.01 3.12
CA ALA A 107 11.24 4.56 4.08
C ALA A 107 10.60 3.47 4.93
N VAL A 108 10.17 2.35 4.34
CA VAL A 108 9.64 1.20 5.09
C VAL A 108 10.72 0.53 5.93
N LYS A 109 11.99 0.46 5.48
CA LYS A 109 13.11 -0.04 6.30
C LYS A 109 13.31 0.78 7.57
N CYS A 110 13.04 2.08 7.57
CA CYS A 110 13.12 2.91 8.78
C CYS A 110 12.09 2.50 9.85
N ALA A 111 11.02 1.80 9.47
CA ALA A 111 9.99 1.28 10.38
C ALA A 111 10.20 -0.21 10.74
N LEU A 112 11.40 -0.79 10.57
CA LEU A 112 11.66 -2.21 10.85
C LEU A 112 11.37 -2.61 12.29
N ASP A 113 11.68 -1.77 13.27
CA ASP A 113 11.40 -2.07 14.68
C ASP A 113 9.89 -2.20 14.92
N PHE A 114 9.07 -1.34 14.29
CA PHE A 114 7.62 -1.47 14.30
C PHE A 114 7.17 -2.78 13.65
N LEU A 115 7.70 -3.12 12.46
CA LEU A 115 7.38 -4.35 11.76
C LEU A 115 7.76 -5.61 12.56
N HIS A 116 8.90 -5.61 13.25
CA HIS A 116 9.31 -6.74 14.08
C HIS A 116 8.35 -6.98 15.25
N ARG A 117 7.81 -5.94 15.87
CA ARG A 117 6.78 -6.07 16.92
C ARG A 117 5.45 -6.59 16.38
N HIS A 118 5.17 -6.34 15.08
CA HIS A 118 3.94 -6.74 14.40
C HIS A 118 4.15 -7.89 13.38
N LYS A 119 5.16 -8.73 13.59
CA LYS A 119 5.58 -9.76 12.62
C LYS A 119 4.46 -10.71 12.18
N GLU A 120 3.48 -10.96 13.04
CA GLU A 120 2.34 -11.85 12.78
C GLU A 120 1.11 -11.09 12.22
N SER A 121 1.25 -9.80 11.92
CA SER A 121 0.15 -8.96 11.46
C SER A 121 0.13 -8.83 9.92
N GLN A 122 -1.03 -8.41 9.42
CA GLN A 122 -1.14 -7.86 8.07
C GLN A 122 -0.85 -6.36 8.13
N VAL A 123 0.02 -5.88 7.26
CA VAL A 123 0.50 -4.50 7.26
C VAL A 123 -0.05 -3.77 6.06
N LEU A 124 -0.85 -2.74 6.29
CA LEU A 124 -1.20 -1.77 5.26
C LEU A 124 -0.05 -0.78 5.09
N ILE A 125 0.49 -0.67 3.89
CA ILE A 125 1.38 0.43 3.52
C ILE A 125 0.61 1.36 2.61
N VAL A 126 0.61 2.65 2.93
CA VAL A 126 -0.07 3.68 2.13
C VAL A 126 0.72 4.99 2.16
N SER A 127 0.65 5.75 1.09
CA SER A 127 1.28 7.07 1.02
C SER A 127 0.43 8.13 1.73
N GLY A 128 1.04 8.96 2.57
CA GLY A 128 0.35 10.02 3.32
C GLY A 128 -0.08 11.21 2.46
N ASP A 129 0.18 11.19 1.18
CA ASP A 129 -0.19 12.22 0.20
C ASP A 129 -1.23 11.75 -0.84
N VAL A 130 -1.90 10.62 -0.57
CA VAL A 130 -3.00 10.07 -1.37
C VAL A 130 -4.30 10.17 -0.57
N PRO A 131 -4.91 11.37 -0.47
CA PRO A 131 -6.02 11.63 0.45
C PRO A 131 -7.33 10.92 0.07
N PHE A 132 -7.43 10.38 -1.14
CA PHE A 132 -8.64 9.74 -1.65
C PHE A 132 -8.61 8.20 -1.55
N VAL A 133 -7.62 7.64 -0.84
CA VAL A 133 -7.72 6.24 -0.44
C VAL A 133 -8.87 6.10 0.57
N ASP A 134 -9.94 5.44 0.15
CA ASP A 134 -11.15 5.30 0.96
C ASP A 134 -11.15 4.02 1.81
N SER A 135 -11.99 4.03 2.85
CA SER A 135 -12.07 2.91 3.78
C SER A 135 -12.63 1.64 3.17
N ASP A 136 -13.49 1.75 2.15
CA ASP A 136 -14.12 0.60 1.52
C ASP A 136 -13.09 -0.15 0.65
N THR A 137 -12.28 0.59 -0.11
CA THR A 137 -11.16 0.03 -0.87
C THR A 137 -10.14 -0.65 0.04
N ILE A 138 -9.80 -0.04 1.20
CA ILE A 138 -8.91 -0.65 2.20
C ILE A 138 -9.51 -1.98 2.69
N ASN A 139 -10.79 -2.01 3.02
CA ASN A 139 -11.47 -3.21 3.52
C ASN A 139 -11.59 -4.30 2.44
N GLU A 140 -12.03 -3.94 1.23
CA GLU A 140 -12.18 -4.89 0.13
C GLU A 140 -10.83 -5.52 -0.26
N SER A 141 -9.76 -4.71 -0.27
CA SER A 141 -8.41 -5.19 -0.56
C SER A 141 -7.83 -6.07 0.56
N LEU A 142 -8.15 -5.78 1.85
CA LEU A 142 -7.81 -6.66 2.97
C LEU A 142 -8.51 -8.02 2.84
N ASN A 143 -9.80 -8.03 2.52
CA ASN A 143 -10.54 -9.26 2.28
C ASN A 143 -9.94 -10.07 1.14
N THR A 144 -9.58 -9.42 0.02
CA THR A 144 -8.86 -10.05 -1.09
C THR A 144 -7.53 -10.66 -0.61
N HIS A 145 -6.77 -9.92 0.20
CA HIS A 145 -5.49 -10.36 0.75
C HIS A 145 -5.63 -11.62 1.61
N LEU A 146 -6.57 -11.62 2.53
CA LEU A 146 -6.80 -12.71 3.48
C LEU A 146 -7.40 -13.95 2.82
N LEU A 147 -8.49 -13.79 2.05
CA LEU A 147 -9.20 -14.90 1.41
C LEU A 147 -8.36 -15.61 0.37
N GLN A 148 -7.49 -14.89 -0.31
CA GLN A 148 -6.57 -15.49 -1.27
C GLN A 148 -5.27 -15.97 -0.62
N HIS A 149 -5.06 -15.77 0.68
CA HIS A 149 -3.80 -16.10 1.38
C HIS A 149 -2.57 -15.48 0.71
N ASN A 150 -2.67 -14.23 0.29
CA ASN A 150 -1.57 -13.53 -0.36
C ASN A 150 -0.50 -13.14 0.66
N SER A 151 0.75 -13.14 0.26
CA SER A 151 1.86 -12.56 1.04
C SER A 151 1.99 -11.06 0.79
N VAL A 152 1.51 -10.60 -0.37
CA VAL A 152 1.31 -9.20 -0.70
C VAL A 152 0.11 -9.07 -1.62
N THR A 153 -0.69 -8.02 -1.43
CA THR A 153 -1.76 -7.59 -2.34
C THR A 153 -1.53 -6.15 -2.70
N VAL A 154 -1.28 -5.90 -3.98
CA VAL A 154 -1.16 -4.54 -4.53
C VAL A 154 -2.57 -3.98 -4.72
N ILE A 155 -2.80 -2.74 -4.32
CA ILE A 155 -4.01 -2.02 -4.67
C ILE A 155 -3.69 -1.24 -5.95
N SER A 156 -4.34 -1.60 -7.05
CA SER A 156 -4.16 -0.98 -8.36
C SER A 156 -5.38 -0.16 -8.77
N ALA A 157 -5.22 0.67 -9.77
CA ALA A 157 -6.32 1.36 -10.45
C ALA A 157 -6.05 1.37 -11.96
N VAL A 158 -7.10 1.56 -12.75
CA VAL A 158 -6.98 1.72 -14.22
C VAL A 158 -7.22 3.18 -14.54
N LEU A 159 -6.22 3.84 -15.15
CA LEU A 159 -6.28 5.26 -15.51
C LEU A 159 -6.28 5.43 -17.03
N CYS A 160 -7.04 6.40 -17.52
CA CYS A 160 -6.96 6.81 -18.93
C CYS A 160 -5.58 7.43 -19.27
N ASP A 161 -4.99 8.17 -18.33
CA ASP A 161 -3.65 8.74 -18.44
C ASP A 161 -2.78 8.24 -17.27
N PRO A 162 -1.98 7.18 -17.49
CA PRO A 162 -1.15 6.57 -16.45
C PRO A 162 0.20 7.27 -16.26
N LEU A 163 0.44 8.41 -16.88
CA LEU A 163 1.73 9.12 -16.85
C LEU A 163 2.21 9.42 -15.43
N GLY A 164 3.42 9.00 -15.11
CA GLY A 164 4.08 9.26 -13.82
C GLY A 164 3.82 8.22 -12.73
N TYR A 165 3.02 7.19 -13.02
CA TYR A 165 2.77 6.07 -12.10
C TYR A 165 3.59 4.84 -12.46
N GLY A 166 3.82 3.95 -11.51
CA GLY A 166 4.31 2.60 -11.77
C GLY A 166 3.25 1.76 -12.49
N ARG A 167 3.67 0.89 -13.40
CA ARG A 167 2.77 0.02 -14.17
C ARG A 167 2.72 -1.38 -13.57
N ILE A 168 1.52 -1.95 -13.51
CA ILE A 168 1.32 -3.35 -13.12
C ILE A 168 1.61 -4.23 -14.33
N ILE A 169 2.67 -5.02 -14.25
CA ILE A 169 3.00 -5.98 -15.31
C ILE A 169 2.39 -7.33 -14.93
N ARG A 170 1.64 -7.91 -15.86
CA ARG A 170 0.99 -9.22 -15.68
C ARG A 170 1.64 -10.27 -16.59
N ASP A 171 1.70 -11.50 -16.09
CA ASP A 171 2.14 -12.66 -16.87
C ASP A 171 1.00 -13.22 -17.77
N ASP A 172 1.31 -14.22 -18.58
CA ASP A 172 0.36 -14.86 -19.51
C ASP A 172 -0.88 -15.46 -18.82
N ASN A 173 -0.82 -15.71 -17.52
CA ASN A 173 -1.94 -16.19 -16.71
C ASN A 173 -2.72 -15.05 -16.04
N ASN A 174 -2.46 -13.80 -16.47
CA ASN A 174 -3.05 -12.58 -15.88
C ASN A 174 -2.72 -12.36 -14.40
N CYS A 175 -1.67 -13.03 -13.87
CA CYS A 175 -1.17 -12.80 -12.52
C CYS A 175 -0.13 -11.68 -12.54
N ILE A 176 -0.06 -10.89 -11.45
CA ILE A 176 0.97 -9.87 -11.35
C ILE A 176 2.36 -10.50 -11.38
N GLU A 177 3.24 -9.96 -12.21
CA GLU A 177 4.64 -10.36 -12.31
C GLU A 177 5.53 -9.41 -11.52
N LYS A 178 5.44 -8.13 -11.81
CA LYS A 178 6.23 -7.06 -11.18
C LYS A 178 5.51 -5.72 -11.34
N ILE A 179 6.05 -4.70 -10.68
CA ILE A 179 5.70 -3.29 -10.91
C ILE A 179 6.92 -2.60 -11.51
N VAL A 180 6.72 -1.86 -12.60
CA VAL A 180 7.78 -1.08 -13.24
C VAL A 180 7.51 0.41 -13.06
N GLU A 181 8.43 1.11 -12.44
CA GLU A 181 8.32 2.55 -12.22
C GLU A 181 8.39 3.32 -13.56
N GLU A 182 7.72 4.47 -13.66
CA GLU A 182 7.64 5.29 -14.89
C GLU A 182 8.98 5.53 -15.58
N LYS A 183 10.05 5.77 -14.81
CA LYS A 183 11.38 6.09 -15.35
C LYS A 183 12.13 4.87 -15.87
N ASP A 184 11.78 3.69 -15.39
CA ASP A 184 12.40 2.42 -15.76
C ASP A 184 11.57 1.67 -16.82
N ALA A 185 10.35 2.15 -17.10
CA ALA A 185 9.42 1.52 -18.03
C ALA A 185 9.83 1.72 -19.50
N THR A 186 9.78 0.64 -20.28
CA THR A 186 9.89 0.64 -21.73
C THR A 186 8.72 1.37 -22.39
N ALA A 187 8.81 1.66 -23.69
CA ALA A 187 7.72 2.30 -24.42
C ALA A 187 6.43 1.48 -24.39
N SER A 188 6.51 0.15 -24.51
CA SER A 188 5.34 -0.74 -24.44
C SER A 188 4.77 -0.84 -23.03
N GLU A 189 5.60 -0.86 -21.99
CA GLU A 189 5.12 -0.88 -20.60
C GLU A 189 4.40 0.42 -20.24
N LYS A 190 4.77 1.57 -20.82
CA LYS A 190 4.11 2.87 -20.60
C LYS A 190 2.69 2.94 -21.12
N GLU A 191 2.33 2.11 -22.11
CA GLU A 191 0.96 2.02 -22.65
C GLU A 191 -0.01 1.30 -21.71
N ILE A 192 0.50 0.59 -20.68
CA ILE A 192 -0.32 -0.10 -19.72
C ILE A 192 -1.06 0.91 -18.85
N GLN A 193 -2.39 0.80 -18.79
CA GLN A 193 -3.27 1.68 -18.03
C GLN A 193 -3.45 1.26 -16.56
N GLU A 194 -3.16 0.00 -16.22
CA GLU A 194 -3.21 -0.45 -14.83
C GLU A 194 -1.97 0.02 -14.07
N ILE A 195 -2.21 0.84 -13.07
CA ILE A 195 -1.16 1.52 -12.30
C ILE A 195 -1.10 1.03 -10.85
N ASN A 196 0.06 1.23 -10.27
CA ASN A 196 0.29 1.10 -8.85
C ASN A 196 -0.21 2.35 -8.11
N SER A 197 -1.20 2.19 -7.22
CA SER A 197 -1.71 3.31 -6.42
C SER A 197 -0.76 3.75 -5.30
N GLY A 198 0.25 2.93 -4.98
CA GLY A 198 1.14 3.14 -3.83
C GLY A 198 0.55 2.65 -2.50
N ALA A 199 -0.52 1.87 -2.55
CA ALA A 199 -1.11 1.21 -1.38
C ALA A 199 -1.04 -0.32 -1.51
N TYR A 200 -0.76 -1.00 -0.37
CA TYR A 200 -0.49 -2.43 -0.35
C TYR A 200 -0.89 -3.05 0.98
N TRP A 201 -1.36 -4.29 0.94
CA TRP A 201 -1.38 -5.17 2.08
C TRP A 201 -0.25 -6.18 2.00
N PHE A 202 0.52 -6.33 3.09
CA PHE A 202 1.59 -7.31 3.21
C PHE A 202 1.38 -8.18 4.44
N SER A 203 1.74 -9.46 4.35
CA SER A 203 2.18 -10.19 5.54
C SER A 203 3.46 -9.52 6.06
N ALA A 204 3.50 -9.11 7.32
CA ALA A 204 4.67 -8.44 7.90
C ALA A 204 5.94 -9.28 7.77
N ALA A 205 5.85 -10.61 7.98
CA ALA A 205 6.97 -11.53 7.83
C ALA A 205 7.51 -11.56 6.38
N ALA A 206 6.62 -11.53 5.37
CA ALA A 206 7.04 -11.51 3.97
C ALA A 206 7.67 -10.16 3.59
N LEU A 207 7.13 -9.07 4.13
CA LEU A 207 7.69 -7.73 3.93
C LEU A 207 9.10 -7.61 4.52
N ILE A 208 9.30 -7.99 5.79
CA ILE A 208 10.62 -7.96 6.46
C ILE A 208 11.66 -8.72 5.65
N ASP A 209 11.32 -9.95 5.21
CA ASP A 209 12.22 -10.78 4.41
C ASP A 209 12.57 -10.12 3.07
N SER A 210 11.58 -9.56 2.36
CA SER A 210 11.79 -8.90 1.07
C SER A 210 12.57 -7.60 1.17
N LEU A 211 12.33 -6.79 2.21
CA LEU A 211 13.06 -5.54 2.46
C LEU A 211 14.57 -5.77 2.60
N SER A 212 14.99 -6.90 3.20
CA SER A 212 16.41 -7.25 3.35
C SER A 212 17.14 -7.49 2.02
N LYS A 213 16.39 -7.79 0.95
CA LYS A 213 16.88 -8.15 -0.39
C LYS A 213 16.77 -7.01 -1.41
N LEU A 214 16.22 -5.86 -1.01
CA LEU A 214 16.12 -4.71 -1.89
C LEU A 214 17.49 -4.17 -2.28
N THR A 215 17.63 -3.87 -3.57
CA THR A 215 18.76 -3.15 -4.15
C THR A 215 18.32 -1.78 -4.65
N ASN A 216 19.26 -0.95 -5.04
CA ASN A 216 19.02 0.38 -5.62
C ASN A 216 19.55 0.48 -7.06
N ASP A 217 19.65 -0.64 -7.75
CA ASP A 217 20.10 -0.71 -9.14
C ASP A 217 18.92 -0.39 -10.09
N ASN A 218 18.60 0.90 -10.20
CA ASN A 218 17.53 1.44 -11.02
C ASN A 218 17.83 2.88 -11.44
N ALA A 219 16.99 3.48 -12.31
CA ALA A 219 17.21 4.80 -12.89
C ALA A 219 17.36 5.95 -11.86
N LYS A 220 16.86 5.78 -10.63
CA LYS A 220 16.98 6.79 -9.56
C LYS A 220 18.05 6.47 -8.53
N GLY A 221 18.60 5.25 -8.49
CA GLY A 221 19.48 4.78 -7.42
C GLY A 221 18.76 4.66 -6.08
N GLU A 222 17.45 4.42 -6.07
CA GLU A 222 16.60 4.36 -4.89
C GLU A 222 16.17 2.93 -4.56
N TYR A 223 15.92 2.62 -3.29
CA TYR A 223 15.29 1.37 -2.89
C TYR A 223 13.78 1.48 -3.12
N TYR A 224 13.27 0.84 -4.17
CA TYR A 224 11.85 0.84 -4.47
C TYR A 224 11.11 -0.19 -3.64
N LEU A 225 10.00 0.22 -3.01
CA LEU A 225 9.12 -0.73 -2.33
C LEU A 225 8.47 -1.69 -3.35
N THR A 226 8.24 -1.22 -4.56
CA THR A 226 7.65 -2.00 -5.66
C THR A 226 8.48 -3.23 -6.04
N ASP A 227 9.79 -3.22 -5.84
CA ASP A 227 10.65 -4.37 -6.12
C ASP A 227 10.38 -5.55 -5.16
N THR A 228 9.79 -5.29 -3.98
CA THR A 228 9.39 -6.36 -3.05
C THR A 228 8.38 -7.33 -3.67
N ILE A 229 7.57 -6.87 -4.64
CA ILE A 229 6.57 -7.70 -5.32
C ILE A 229 7.25 -8.85 -6.07
N GLU A 230 8.23 -8.51 -6.89
CA GLU A 230 9.01 -9.49 -7.65
C GLU A 230 9.83 -10.40 -6.72
N ILE A 231 10.43 -9.84 -5.66
CA ILE A 231 11.21 -10.60 -4.67
C ILE A 231 10.32 -11.64 -3.97
N ILE A 232 9.11 -11.25 -3.55
CA ILE A 232 8.14 -12.13 -2.89
C ILE A 232 7.68 -13.23 -3.87
N LYS A 233 7.38 -12.88 -5.13
CA LYS A 233 7.00 -13.85 -6.17
C LYS A 233 8.12 -14.84 -6.46
N LYS A 234 9.37 -14.38 -6.63
CA LYS A 234 10.55 -15.24 -6.83
C LYS A 234 10.84 -16.16 -5.65
N ALA A 235 10.43 -15.78 -4.45
CA ALA A 235 10.48 -16.65 -3.27
C ALA A 235 9.35 -17.70 -3.21
N GLY A 236 8.55 -17.84 -4.26
CA GLY A 236 7.44 -18.79 -4.35
C GLY A 236 6.23 -18.43 -3.50
N LYS A 237 6.16 -17.20 -2.99
CA LYS A 237 5.04 -16.71 -2.18
C LYS A 237 3.96 -16.10 -3.08
N LYS A 238 2.71 -16.16 -2.62
CA LYS A 238 1.56 -15.68 -3.39
C LYS A 238 1.49 -14.15 -3.41
N VAL A 239 1.35 -13.60 -4.60
CA VAL A 239 1.18 -12.17 -4.86
C VAL A 239 -0.17 -11.95 -5.52
N GLY A 240 -0.95 -11.00 -5.03
CA GLY A 240 -2.27 -10.67 -5.56
C GLY A 240 -2.40 -9.18 -5.92
N VAL A 241 -3.49 -8.87 -6.60
CA VAL A 241 -3.89 -7.50 -6.94
C VAL A 241 -5.36 -7.32 -6.58
N HIS A 242 -5.68 -6.19 -6.00
CA HIS A 242 -7.04 -5.68 -5.86
C HIS A 242 -7.17 -4.44 -6.74
N VAL A 243 -7.99 -4.51 -7.78
CA VAL A 243 -8.25 -3.37 -8.67
C VAL A 243 -9.34 -2.51 -8.03
N ALA A 244 -9.00 -1.30 -7.63
CA ALA A 244 -9.95 -0.35 -7.06
C ALA A 244 -11.03 0.05 -8.08
N LYS A 245 -12.23 0.37 -7.60
CA LYS A 245 -13.39 0.69 -8.44
C LYS A 245 -13.30 2.06 -9.12
N GLY A 246 -12.49 2.98 -8.57
CA GLY A 246 -12.35 4.35 -9.06
C GLY A 246 -10.89 4.73 -9.30
N GLU A 247 -10.69 5.76 -10.12
CA GLU A 247 -9.39 6.35 -10.38
C GLU A 247 -8.88 7.19 -9.18
N GLU A 248 -9.79 7.59 -8.30
CA GLU A 248 -9.54 8.55 -7.20
C GLU A 248 -8.47 8.06 -6.24
N ILE A 249 -8.36 6.76 -6.03
CA ILE A 249 -7.36 6.16 -5.15
C ILE A 249 -5.93 6.49 -5.57
N ALA A 250 -5.71 6.74 -6.85
CA ALA A 250 -4.41 7.12 -7.39
C ALA A 250 -4.17 8.64 -7.37
N LEU A 251 -5.21 9.43 -7.12
CA LEU A 251 -5.11 10.89 -7.12
C LEU A 251 -4.30 11.38 -5.92
N GLY A 252 -2.99 11.38 -6.08
CA GLY A 252 -2.07 12.09 -5.19
C GLY A 252 -2.00 13.55 -5.59
N ALA A 253 -2.04 14.46 -4.62
CA ALA A 253 -1.81 15.87 -4.87
C ALA A 253 -0.33 16.14 -5.12
N ASN A 254 0.14 15.90 -6.34
CA ASN A 254 1.54 16.11 -6.72
C ASN A 254 1.87 17.55 -7.14
N THR A 255 0.85 18.36 -7.45
CA THR A 255 0.99 19.77 -7.81
C THR A 255 -0.16 20.60 -7.19
N ARG A 256 0.05 21.91 -7.04
CA ARG A 256 -1.03 22.82 -6.59
C ARG A 256 -2.24 22.83 -7.51
N ILE A 257 -2.07 22.54 -8.80
CA ILE A 257 -3.18 22.44 -9.76
C ILE A 257 -4.05 21.20 -9.45
N GLN A 258 -3.42 20.10 -9.06
CA GLN A 258 -4.16 18.88 -8.65
C GLN A 258 -4.89 19.06 -7.31
N LEU A 259 -4.39 19.94 -6.42
CA LEU A 259 -5.11 20.29 -5.19
C LEU A 259 -6.39 21.11 -5.41
N ASN A 260 -6.51 21.79 -6.56
CA ASN A 260 -7.60 22.71 -6.85
C ASN A 260 -8.63 22.12 -7.85
N LYS A 261 -8.43 20.91 -8.32
CA LYS A 261 -9.39 20.15 -9.12
C LYS A 261 -10.26 19.29 -8.21
#